data_b9a83aba9bc9e5b0091e74cefca4d143
#
_entry.id   b9a83aba9bc9e5b0091e74cefca4d143
#
_cell.length_a   1.000
_cell.length_b   1.000
_cell.length_c   1.000
_cell.angle_alpha   90.00
_cell.angle_beta   90.00
_cell.angle_gamma   90.00
#
_symmetry.space_group_name_H-M   'P 1'
#
loop_
_entity.id
_entity.type
_entity.pdbx_description
1 polymer ?
#
loop_
_entity_poly.entity_id
_entity_poly.type
_entity_poly.pdbx_seq_one_letter_code
_entity_poly.pdbx_strand_id
1 'polypeptide(L)'
;MPKLNALVVGSTGYIGVQLIKLLVKHKYINIKYLCGNSSVGKKISNYDKYFLNKKLPKIIKFNKNLLKNIDVVFTALPNGEAQDISKHLNKNTTLIDLAADFRLEKSSDYLKWYKQKHRAKNLIKKSLYSLPEINGKDINNYQIISCPGCYPTSILLPLIPLFKNNLIKVKNIVMDSKSGYSGAGRGVHIKFKDKNLYESLSAYGVGYHRHNSEIEQMLKKFTKKNLDFNFTPHLTPMFRGILSTIYVDLEKDVTQSKIIKTLYNFYKKNHFIKILKADSLISTNDVINTNNCFISVCKSKYKNKIIILSAIDNLIKGGAGQAVQNLNIKFNFPIKSGLLWDMF
;
A
#
# COMPACT_ATOMS: atom_id res chain seq x y z
N MET A 1 -13.98 23.89 9.27
CA MET A 1 -12.99 23.24 10.15
C MET A 1 -11.59 23.75 9.77
N PRO A 2 -10.72 24.07 10.73
CA PRO A 2 -9.34 24.41 10.43
C PRO A 2 -8.66 23.23 9.71
N LYS A 3 -7.72 23.53 8.80
CA LYS A 3 -6.97 22.49 8.11
C LYS A 3 -5.94 21.86 9.06
N LEU A 4 -5.77 20.53 8.98
CA LEU A 4 -4.72 19.83 9.70
C LEU A 4 -3.35 20.13 9.08
N ASN A 5 -2.36 20.38 9.91
CA ASN A 5 -0.98 20.59 9.50
C ASN A 5 -0.28 19.25 9.24
N ALA A 6 0.12 19.03 8.01
CA ALA A 6 0.84 17.84 7.59
C ALA A 6 2.34 18.12 7.40
N LEU A 7 3.16 17.15 7.80
CA LEU A 7 4.58 17.05 7.53
C LEU A 7 4.83 15.80 6.68
N VAL A 8 5.52 15.94 5.54
CA VAL A 8 5.86 14.83 4.65
C VAL A 8 7.36 14.63 4.64
N VAL A 9 7.83 13.47 5.13
CA VAL A 9 9.24 13.07 5.13
C VAL A 9 9.48 12.03 4.05
N GLY A 10 10.53 12.22 3.24
CA GLY A 10 10.75 11.45 2.01
C GLY A 10 9.96 12.01 0.81
N SER A 11 9.83 13.35 0.77
CA SER A 11 8.98 14.10 -0.17
C SER A 11 9.36 13.90 -1.65
N THR A 12 10.58 13.51 -1.98
CA THR A 12 11.11 13.43 -3.35
C THR A 12 11.08 12.04 -3.99
N GLY A 13 10.79 10.99 -3.22
CA GLY A 13 10.54 9.65 -3.74
C GLY A 13 9.27 9.59 -4.59
N TYR A 14 9.08 8.55 -5.43
CA TYR A 14 7.86 8.40 -6.24
C TYR A 14 6.60 8.42 -5.37
N ILE A 15 6.60 7.71 -4.24
CA ILE A 15 5.48 7.67 -3.29
C ILE A 15 5.28 9.03 -2.64
N GLY A 16 6.36 9.71 -2.20
CA GLY A 16 6.29 11.05 -1.58
C GLY A 16 5.71 12.09 -2.53
N VAL A 17 6.19 12.12 -3.78
CA VAL A 17 5.66 13.01 -4.83
C VAL A 17 4.18 12.72 -5.10
N GLN A 18 3.80 11.44 -5.22
CA GLN A 18 2.41 11.06 -5.45
C GLN A 18 1.51 11.44 -4.26
N LEU A 19 2.00 11.27 -3.02
CA LEU A 19 1.29 11.69 -1.81
C LEU A 19 1.05 13.20 -1.80
N ILE A 20 2.08 14.00 -2.11
CA ILE A 20 1.96 15.47 -2.14
C ILE A 20 0.93 15.90 -3.19
N LYS A 21 0.87 15.24 -4.36
CA LYS A 21 -0.17 15.50 -5.38
C LYS A 21 -1.59 15.31 -4.81
N LEU A 22 -1.82 14.25 -4.03
CA LEU A 22 -3.11 13.98 -3.41
C LEU A 22 -3.41 14.98 -2.29
N LEU A 23 -2.43 15.31 -1.44
CA LEU A 23 -2.60 16.24 -0.33
C LEU A 23 -2.86 17.69 -0.78
N VAL A 24 -2.27 18.13 -1.90
CA VAL A 24 -2.54 19.47 -2.48
C VAL A 24 -4.01 19.62 -2.89
N LYS A 25 -4.66 18.54 -3.32
CA LYS A 25 -6.09 18.51 -3.65
C LYS A 25 -7.01 18.33 -2.43
N HIS A 26 -6.43 18.03 -1.28
CA HIS A 26 -7.19 17.68 -0.07
C HIS A 26 -7.68 18.91 0.68
N LYS A 27 -9.00 19.12 0.75
CA LYS A 27 -9.61 20.34 1.30
C LYS A 27 -9.26 20.62 2.77
N TYR A 28 -8.98 19.56 3.54
CA TYR A 28 -8.77 19.63 4.99
C TYR A 28 -7.30 19.57 5.41
N ILE A 29 -6.35 19.57 4.47
CA ILE A 29 -4.91 19.45 4.77
C ILE A 29 -4.16 20.72 4.36
N ASN A 30 -3.26 21.14 5.22
CA ASN A 30 -2.24 22.13 4.97
C ASN A 30 -0.86 21.45 5.02
N ILE A 31 -0.14 21.42 3.91
CA ILE A 31 1.23 20.89 3.87
C ILE A 31 2.17 21.92 4.47
N LYS A 32 2.48 21.77 5.76
CA LYS A 32 3.32 22.73 6.49
C LYS A 32 4.80 22.54 6.19
N TYR A 33 5.28 21.30 6.09
CA TYR A 33 6.68 20.99 5.81
C TYR A 33 6.84 19.84 4.83
N LEU A 34 7.83 19.98 3.96
CA LEU A 34 8.35 18.92 3.09
C LEU A 34 9.78 18.62 3.50
N CYS A 35 10.12 17.37 3.79
CA CYS A 35 11.45 16.98 4.23
C CYS A 35 12.10 15.96 3.29
N GLY A 36 13.41 16.13 3.13
CA GLY A 36 14.30 15.24 2.38
C GLY A 36 15.74 15.50 2.74
N ASN A 37 16.64 14.54 2.50
CA ASN A 37 18.05 14.67 2.87
C ASN A 37 18.88 15.31 1.73
N SER A 38 18.94 14.69 0.56
CA SER A 38 19.73 15.13 -0.61
C SER A 38 19.07 16.26 -1.41
N SER A 39 17.88 16.70 -1.01
CA SER A 39 17.03 17.66 -1.74
C SER A 39 16.79 18.96 -0.97
N VAL A 40 17.50 19.17 0.12
CA VAL A 40 17.38 20.39 0.95
C VAL A 40 17.57 21.67 0.11
N GLY A 41 16.71 22.67 0.32
CA GLY A 41 16.70 23.95 -0.41
C GLY A 41 15.95 23.91 -1.76
N LYS A 42 15.72 22.73 -2.34
CA LYS A 42 15.03 22.59 -3.63
C LYS A 42 13.51 22.75 -3.46
N LYS A 43 12.83 23.12 -4.57
CA LYS A 43 11.37 23.08 -4.67
C LYS A 43 10.91 21.71 -5.11
N ILE A 44 9.71 21.29 -4.70
CA ILE A 44 9.14 20.00 -5.14
C ILE A 44 8.86 19.98 -6.66
N SER A 45 8.68 21.13 -7.29
CA SER A 45 8.56 21.28 -8.74
C SER A 45 9.79 20.80 -9.53
N ASN A 46 10.95 20.72 -8.89
CA ASN A 46 12.15 20.11 -9.50
C ASN A 46 12.01 18.59 -9.71
N TYR A 47 11.05 17.95 -9.06
CA TYR A 47 10.81 16.51 -9.10
C TYR A 47 9.56 16.13 -9.91
N ASP A 48 8.62 17.08 -10.07
CA ASP A 48 7.43 16.87 -10.90
C ASP A 48 6.82 18.23 -11.32
N LYS A 49 6.64 18.43 -12.62
CA LYS A 49 6.12 19.65 -13.22
C LYS A 49 4.71 20.03 -12.75
N TYR A 50 3.92 19.08 -12.26
CA TYR A 50 2.59 19.33 -11.65
C TYR A 50 2.61 20.44 -10.58
N PHE A 51 3.75 20.64 -9.91
CA PHE A 51 3.87 21.60 -8.82
C PHE A 51 4.38 22.99 -9.22
N LEU A 52 4.60 23.28 -10.51
CA LEU A 52 5.17 24.56 -10.98
C LEU A 52 4.40 25.77 -10.44
N ASN A 53 3.06 25.72 -10.49
CA ASN A 53 2.17 26.81 -10.07
C ASN A 53 1.55 26.58 -8.67
N LYS A 54 2.14 25.73 -7.83
CA LYS A 54 1.63 25.45 -6.47
C LYS A 54 2.51 26.15 -5.43
N LYS A 55 1.87 26.88 -4.51
CA LYS A 55 2.55 27.48 -3.37
C LYS A 55 2.81 26.41 -2.31
N LEU A 56 3.99 25.78 -2.37
CA LEU A 56 4.43 24.75 -1.44
C LEU A 56 5.76 25.13 -0.79
N PRO A 57 6.03 24.69 0.46
CA PRO A 57 7.29 24.99 1.13
C PRO A 57 8.48 24.38 0.37
N LYS A 58 9.65 25.01 0.48
CA LYS A 58 10.92 24.41 0.07
C LYS A 58 11.20 23.17 0.92
N ILE A 59 11.92 22.22 0.34
CA ILE A 59 12.33 21.01 1.04
C ILE A 59 13.41 21.36 2.06
N ILE A 60 13.21 20.92 3.31
CA ILE A 60 14.14 21.13 4.41
C ILE A 60 14.61 19.79 5.00
N LYS A 61 15.66 19.82 5.81
CA LYS A 61 16.09 18.64 6.57
C LYS A 61 15.14 18.42 7.75
N PHE A 62 14.74 17.15 7.97
CA PHE A 62 13.94 16.83 9.15
C PHE A 62 14.70 17.09 10.42
N ASN A 63 14.03 17.70 11.42
CA ASN A 63 14.45 17.75 12.81
C ASN A 63 13.22 17.64 13.72
N LYS A 64 13.40 17.19 14.95
CA LYS A 64 12.30 16.93 15.89
C LYS A 64 11.46 18.18 16.25
N ASN A 65 12.02 19.38 16.14
CA ASN A 65 11.32 20.63 16.46
C ASN A 65 10.20 20.93 15.42
N LEU A 66 10.30 20.38 14.21
CA LEU A 66 9.26 20.51 13.19
C LEU A 66 7.94 19.84 13.61
N LEU A 67 7.99 18.89 14.56
CA LEU A 67 6.79 18.20 15.06
C LEU A 67 5.88 19.11 15.92
N LYS A 68 6.35 20.29 16.30
CA LYS A 68 5.51 21.28 17.01
C LYS A 68 4.38 21.74 16.08
N ASN A 69 3.14 21.66 16.56
CA ASN A 69 1.94 22.05 15.79
C ASN A 69 1.77 21.27 14.45
N ILE A 70 2.08 19.97 14.47
CA ILE A 70 1.81 19.01 13.39
C ILE A 70 0.78 17.99 13.88
N ASP A 71 -0.29 17.85 13.10
CA ASP A 71 -1.37 16.91 13.37
C ASP A 71 -1.08 15.54 12.77
N VAL A 72 -0.46 15.51 11.58
CA VAL A 72 -0.12 14.27 10.87
C VAL A 72 1.26 14.33 10.23
N VAL A 73 2.03 13.26 10.45
CA VAL A 73 3.31 13.01 9.79
C VAL A 73 3.14 11.86 8.80
N PHE A 74 3.59 12.06 7.58
CA PHE A 74 3.71 10.98 6.59
C PHE A 74 5.17 10.64 6.38
N THR A 75 5.51 9.35 6.41
CA THR A 75 6.86 8.87 6.13
C THR A 75 6.88 8.01 4.88
N ALA A 76 7.64 8.42 3.87
CA ALA A 76 7.90 7.69 2.64
C ALA A 76 9.41 7.48 2.48
N LEU A 77 10.03 6.84 3.46
CA LEU A 77 11.45 6.76 3.72
C LEU A 77 12.01 5.34 3.48
N PRO A 78 13.33 5.17 3.34
CA PRO A 78 13.98 3.88 3.50
C PRO A 78 13.64 3.23 4.86
N ASN A 79 13.75 1.90 4.90
CA ASN A 79 13.45 1.14 6.12
C ASN A 79 14.36 1.56 7.29
N GLY A 80 13.77 1.71 8.46
CA GLY A 80 14.42 2.09 9.70
C GLY A 80 14.30 3.58 10.06
N GLU A 81 14.14 4.46 9.09
CA GLU A 81 14.13 5.91 9.35
C GLU A 81 12.83 6.40 9.99
N ALA A 82 11.68 5.81 9.68
CA ALA A 82 10.42 6.16 10.31
C ALA A 82 10.39 5.79 11.80
N GLN A 83 11.16 4.79 12.22
CA GLN A 83 11.30 4.39 13.63
C GLN A 83 11.91 5.52 14.48
N ASP A 84 12.89 6.24 13.95
CA ASP A 84 13.54 7.33 14.70
C ASP A 84 12.61 8.54 14.81
N ILE A 85 11.86 8.86 13.76
CA ILE A 85 10.85 9.91 13.78
C ILE A 85 9.75 9.59 14.81
N SER A 86 9.29 8.34 14.83
CA SER A 86 8.19 7.89 15.70
C SER A 86 8.46 8.07 17.20
N LYS A 87 9.73 8.04 17.63
CA LYS A 87 10.13 8.26 19.04
C LYS A 87 9.87 9.69 19.53
N HIS A 88 9.70 10.64 18.61
CA HIS A 88 9.57 12.06 18.92
C HIS A 88 8.14 12.59 18.68
N LEU A 89 7.19 11.72 18.34
CA LEU A 89 5.80 12.12 18.12
C LEU A 89 5.19 12.70 19.40
N ASN A 90 4.50 13.83 19.25
CA ASN A 90 3.66 14.34 20.32
C ASN A 90 2.43 13.43 20.51
N LYS A 91 1.82 13.46 21.68
CA LYS A 91 0.66 12.62 22.04
C LYS A 91 -0.47 12.69 21.02
N ASN A 92 -0.72 13.86 20.45
CA ASN A 92 -1.83 14.11 19.51
C ASN A 92 -1.42 14.00 18.02
N THR A 93 -0.14 13.77 17.73
CA THR A 93 0.34 13.66 16.35
C THR A 93 0.17 12.23 15.85
N THR A 94 -0.50 12.05 14.72
CA THR A 94 -0.63 10.75 14.05
C THR A 94 0.51 10.55 13.07
N LEU A 95 1.14 9.39 13.07
CA LEU A 95 2.07 8.95 12.04
C LEU A 95 1.35 8.02 11.05
N ILE A 96 1.41 8.35 9.76
CA ILE A 96 0.99 7.45 8.67
C ILE A 96 2.26 7.03 7.94
N ASP A 97 2.65 5.77 8.15
CA ASP A 97 3.90 5.21 7.64
C ASP A 97 3.67 4.43 6.35
N LEU A 98 4.30 4.89 5.26
CA LEU A 98 4.32 4.22 3.97
C LEU A 98 5.61 3.39 3.78
N ALA A 99 6.57 3.52 4.72
CA ALA A 99 7.71 2.63 4.80
C ALA A 99 7.29 1.26 5.37
N ALA A 100 8.26 0.42 5.67
CA ALA A 100 7.97 -0.92 6.17
C ALA A 100 8.15 -1.07 7.69
N ASP A 101 8.38 0.04 8.39
CA ASP A 101 8.91 0.02 9.74
C ASP A 101 7.94 -0.52 10.78
N PHE A 102 6.64 -0.33 10.57
CA PHE A 102 5.60 -0.75 11.49
C PHE A 102 4.61 -1.77 10.89
N ARG A 103 5.00 -2.46 9.80
CA ARG A 103 4.13 -3.45 9.15
C ARG A 103 4.07 -4.79 9.90
N LEU A 104 5.16 -5.18 10.56
CA LEU A 104 5.28 -6.46 11.24
C LEU A 104 5.06 -6.31 12.75
N GLU A 105 4.29 -7.23 13.32
CA GLU A 105 3.90 -7.21 14.75
C GLU A 105 5.02 -7.66 15.67
N LYS A 106 6.00 -8.40 15.13
CA LYS A 106 7.14 -8.91 15.90
C LYS A 106 8.44 -8.29 15.41
N SER A 107 9.23 -7.75 16.33
CA SER A 107 10.56 -7.22 16.01
C SER A 107 11.55 -8.30 15.52
N SER A 108 11.34 -9.56 15.89
CA SER A 108 12.07 -10.71 15.36
C SER A 108 11.81 -10.92 13.87
N ASP A 109 10.54 -10.81 13.44
CA ASP A 109 10.19 -10.94 12.04
C ASP A 109 10.74 -9.75 11.23
N TYR A 110 10.73 -8.55 11.80
CA TYR A 110 11.37 -7.40 11.18
C TYR A 110 12.88 -7.65 10.96
N LEU A 111 13.59 -8.16 11.98
CA LEU A 111 15.01 -8.53 11.85
C LEU A 111 15.22 -9.60 10.78
N LYS A 112 14.38 -10.64 10.76
CA LYS A 112 14.46 -11.73 9.78
C LYS A 112 14.34 -11.23 8.33
N TRP A 113 13.32 -10.38 8.05
CA TRP A 113 12.97 -9.98 6.70
C TRP A 113 13.66 -8.71 6.20
N TYR A 114 13.94 -7.76 7.11
CA TYR A 114 14.59 -6.48 6.75
C TYR A 114 16.08 -6.43 7.10
N LYS A 115 16.62 -7.50 7.76
CA LYS A 115 18.04 -7.65 8.13
C LYS A 115 18.58 -6.50 8.99
N GLN A 116 17.71 -5.85 9.76
CA GLN A 116 18.08 -4.79 10.70
C GLN A 116 17.24 -4.86 11.97
N LYS A 117 17.83 -4.47 13.11
CA LYS A 117 17.14 -4.43 14.40
C LYS A 117 16.10 -3.30 14.38
N HIS A 118 14.90 -3.59 14.90
CA HIS A 118 13.89 -2.56 15.07
C HIS A 118 14.25 -1.64 16.24
N ARG A 119 14.42 -0.33 15.97
CA ARG A 119 14.89 0.66 16.95
C ARG A 119 13.78 1.28 17.82
N ALA A 120 12.52 1.02 17.52
CA ALA A 120 11.34 1.52 18.23
C ALA A 120 10.37 0.39 18.60
N LYS A 121 10.89 -0.73 19.17
CA LYS A 121 10.12 -1.95 19.49
C LYS A 121 8.86 -1.68 20.32
N ASN A 122 8.96 -0.76 21.30
CA ASN A 122 7.86 -0.43 22.21
C ASN A 122 6.69 0.26 21.47
N LEU A 123 6.93 0.82 20.29
CA LEU A 123 5.91 1.49 19.49
C LEU A 123 5.18 0.55 18.53
N ILE A 124 5.67 -0.68 18.33
CA ILE A 124 4.98 -1.67 17.48
C ILE A 124 3.56 -1.91 18.00
N LYS A 125 3.37 -2.02 19.31
CA LYS A 125 2.04 -2.21 19.94
C LYS A 125 1.10 -1.00 19.76
N LYS A 126 1.63 0.18 19.42
CA LYS A 126 0.88 1.40 19.15
C LYS A 126 0.61 1.60 17.66
N SER A 127 0.96 0.62 16.82
CA SER A 127 0.79 0.67 15.39
C SER A 127 -0.29 -0.29 14.89
N LEU A 128 -1.04 0.14 13.88
CA LEU A 128 -1.99 -0.66 13.14
C LEU A 128 -1.48 -0.86 11.71
N TYR A 129 -1.30 -2.12 11.30
CA TYR A 129 -1.18 -2.46 9.88
C TYR A 129 -2.55 -2.32 9.24
N SER A 130 -2.77 -1.24 8.48
CA SER A 130 -4.10 -0.82 8.06
C SER A 130 -4.36 -1.03 6.58
N LEU A 131 -5.21 -2.01 6.28
CA LEU A 131 -6.01 -2.08 5.06
C LEU A 131 -7.36 -1.43 5.36
N PRO A 132 -7.65 -0.22 4.87
CA PRO A 132 -8.85 0.55 5.24
C PRO A 132 -10.16 -0.24 5.12
N GLU A 133 -10.27 -1.09 4.12
CA GLU A 133 -11.46 -1.90 3.83
C GLU A 133 -11.64 -3.09 4.77
N ILE A 134 -10.57 -3.48 5.47
CA ILE A 134 -10.56 -4.66 6.35
C ILE A 134 -10.69 -4.26 7.81
N ASN A 135 -9.84 -3.32 8.24
CA ASN A 135 -9.71 -2.95 9.64
C ASN A 135 -9.66 -1.42 9.89
N GLY A 136 -10.14 -0.63 8.92
CA GLY A 136 -10.16 0.83 9.05
C GLY A 136 -10.95 1.34 10.26
N LYS A 137 -11.97 0.60 10.73
CA LYS A 137 -12.74 0.94 11.94
C LYS A 137 -11.89 0.98 13.21
N ASP A 138 -10.77 0.27 13.25
CA ASP A 138 -9.91 0.18 14.43
C ASP A 138 -8.89 1.32 14.50
N ILE A 139 -8.79 2.14 13.44
CA ILE A 139 -7.72 3.12 13.23
C ILE A 139 -7.62 4.18 14.34
N ASN A 140 -8.77 4.52 14.96
CA ASN A 140 -8.81 5.55 16.00
C ASN A 140 -8.06 5.14 17.27
N ASN A 141 -7.88 3.84 17.51
CA ASN A 141 -7.19 3.32 18.68
C ASN A 141 -5.66 3.39 18.57
N TYR A 142 -5.12 3.82 17.40
CA TYR A 142 -3.70 3.76 17.13
C TYR A 142 -3.13 5.12 16.77
N GLN A 143 -1.93 5.41 17.26
CA GLN A 143 -1.18 6.62 16.93
C GLN A 143 -0.37 6.44 15.62
N ILE A 144 0.07 5.22 15.34
CA ILE A 144 0.87 4.89 14.17
C ILE A 144 0.03 4.02 13.24
N ILE A 145 -0.15 4.47 12.00
CA ILE A 145 -0.88 3.76 10.96
C ILE A 145 0.12 3.33 9.91
N SER A 146 0.38 2.04 9.82
CA SER A 146 1.30 1.46 8.85
C SER A 146 0.56 1.02 7.60
N CYS A 147 0.90 1.62 6.47
CA CYS A 147 0.31 1.25 5.18
C CYS A 147 0.96 -0.04 4.65
N PRO A 148 0.18 -1.00 4.16
CA PRO A 148 0.67 -2.21 3.51
C PRO A 148 1.57 -1.94 2.31
N GLY A 149 2.39 -2.92 1.97
CA GLY A 149 3.06 -2.94 0.68
C GLY A 149 2.09 -3.04 -0.49
N CYS A 150 2.51 -2.61 -1.68
CA CYS A 150 1.64 -2.60 -2.86
C CYS A 150 1.19 -4.02 -3.28
N TYR A 151 2.10 -5.00 -3.30
CA TYR A 151 1.73 -6.39 -3.58
C TYR A 151 0.79 -6.97 -2.50
N PRO A 152 1.10 -6.86 -1.17
CA PRO A 152 0.16 -7.26 -0.14
C PRO A 152 -1.23 -6.64 -0.31
N THR A 153 -1.33 -5.37 -0.69
CA THR A 153 -2.61 -4.72 -0.94
C THR A 153 -3.41 -5.43 -2.04
N SER A 154 -2.79 -5.72 -3.20
CA SER A 154 -3.48 -6.38 -4.32
C SER A 154 -3.85 -7.84 -4.02
N ILE A 155 -3.09 -8.51 -3.14
CA ILE A 155 -3.27 -9.93 -2.80
C ILE A 155 -4.26 -10.11 -1.64
N LEU A 156 -4.11 -9.31 -0.59
CA LEU A 156 -4.91 -9.47 0.63
C LEU A 156 -6.37 -9.05 0.45
N LEU A 157 -6.62 -8.03 -0.37
CA LEU A 157 -7.99 -7.59 -0.64
C LEU A 157 -8.88 -8.71 -1.22
N PRO A 158 -8.50 -9.47 -2.24
CA PRO A 158 -9.33 -10.59 -2.67
C PRO A 158 -9.30 -11.80 -1.72
N LEU A 159 -8.17 -12.11 -1.05
CA LEU A 159 -8.03 -13.36 -0.31
C LEU A 159 -8.67 -13.33 1.09
N ILE A 160 -8.58 -12.21 1.82
CA ILE A 160 -9.10 -12.12 3.20
C ILE A 160 -10.58 -12.49 3.29
N PRO A 161 -11.50 -11.95 2.44
CA PRO A 161 -12.91 -12.35 2.51
C PRO A 161 -13.14 -13.84 2.26
N LEU A 162 -12.33 -14.45 1.38
CA LEU A 162 -12.46 -15.85 1.02
C LEU A 162 -11.99 -16.77 2.15
N PHE A 163 -10.88 -16.46 2.80
CA PHE A 163 -10.43 -17.19 3.97
C PHE A 163 -11.36 -17.01 5.17
N LYS A 164 -11.84 -15.79 5.40
CA LYS A 164 -12.80 -15.50 6.48
C LYS A 164 -14.09 -16.33 6.36
N ASN A 165 -14.47 -16.71 5.14
CA ASN A 165 -15.66 -17.49 4.86
C ASN A 165 -15.35 -18.97 4.53
N ASN A 166 -14.10 -19.43 4.73
CA ASN A 166 -13.67 -20.81 4.46
C ASN A 166 -14.04 -21.30 3.03
N LEU A 167 -13.79 -20.48 2.00
CA LEU A 167 -14.15 -20.80 0.62
C LEU A 167 -12.98 -21.35 -0.20
N ILE A 168 -11.75 -21.16 0.26
CA ILE A 168 -10.53 -21.58 -0.42
C ILE A 168 -9.61 -22.34 0.53
N LYS A 169 -8.86 -23.28 -0.03
CA LYS A 169 -7.89 -24.06 0.74
C LYS A 169 -6.67 -23.24 1.12
N VAL A 170 -6.06 -23.57 2.24
CA VAL A 170 -4.83 -22.92 2.75
C VAL A 170 -3.55 -23.42 2.10
N LYS A 171 -3.66 -24.36 1.14
CA LYS A 171 -2.53 -25.00 0.44
C LYS A 171 -2.60 -24.72 -1.05
N ASN A 172 -1.47 -24.89 -1.74
CA ASN A 172 -1.34 -24.74 -3.19
C ASN A 172 -1.73 -23.36 -3.71
N ILE A 173 -1.49 -22.30 -2.92
CA ILE A 173 -1.79 -20.94 -3.34
C ILE A 173 -0.61 -20.39 -4.14
N VAL A 174 -0.87 -19.94 -5.37
CA VAL A 174 0.15 -19.30 -6.20
C VAL A 174 -0.28 -17.85 -6.45
N MET A 175 0.60 -16.93 -6.13
CA MET A 175 0.42 -15.49 -6.30
C MET A 175 1.51 -14.97 -7.23
N ASP A 176 1.16 -14.76 -8.48
CA ASP A 176 2.07 -14.27 -9.51
C ASP A 176 1.72 -12.82 -9.84
N SER A 177 2.58 -11.88 -9.46
CA SER A 177 2.28 -10.45 -9.52
C SER A 177 3.26 -9.67 -10.37
N LYS A 178 2.74 -8.89 -11.32
CA LYS A 178 3.47 -8.03 -12.23
C LYS A 178 3.32 -6.57 -11.78
N SER A 179 4.43 -5.87 -11.57
CA SER A 179 4.45 -4.47 -11.10
C SER A 179 5.24 -3.57 -12.03
N GLY A 180 4.73 -2.38 -12.25
CA GLY A 180 5.52 -1.32 -12.86
C GLY A 180 6.78 -0.99 -12.04
N TYR A 181 7.84 -0.55 -12.74
CA TYR A 181 9.17 -0.33 -12.15
C TYR A 181 9.20 0.81 -11.10
N SER A 182 8.21 1.69 -11.06
CA SER A 182 8.12 2.71 -10.00
C SER A 182 8.05 2.10 -8.58
N GLY A 183 7.59 0.84 -8.45
CA GLY A 183 7.57 0.11 -7.18
C GLY A 183 8.94 -0.18 -6.60
N ALA A 184 9.97 -0.23 -7.43
CA ALA A 184 11.37 -0.41 -7.00
C ALA A 184 12.07 0.90 -6.56
N GLY A 185 11.41 2.05 -6.73
CA GLY A 185 11.93 3.38 -6.38
C GLY A 185 12.79 4.02 -7.45
N ARG A 186 13.26 5.25 -7.21
CA ARG A 186 14.05 6.03 -8.20
C ARG A 186 15.40 5.42 -8.56
N GLY A 187 15.97 4.60 -7.67
CA GLY A 187 17.24 3.91 -7.90
C GLY A 187 17.11 2.56 -8.61
N VAL A 188 16.01 2.30 -9.30
CA VAL A 188 15.71 1.00 -9.93
C VAL A 188 16.79 0.54 -10.91
N HIS A 189 17.32 1.42 -11.74
CA HIS A 189 18.38 1.10 -12.71
C HIS A 189 19.67 0.61 -12.05
N ILE A 190 20.04 1.22 -10.92
CA ILE A 190 21.22 0.83 -10.15
C ILE A 190 20.96 -0.53 -9.48
N LYS A 191 19.76 -0.70 -8.91
CA LYS A 191 19.39 -1.88 -8.13
C LYS A 191 19.30 -3.16 -8.97
N PHE A 192 18.75 -3.08 -10.15
CA PHE A 192 18.53 -4.25 -11.01
C PHE A 192 19.65 -4.44 -12.05
N LYS A 193 20.60 -3.48 -12.18
CA LYS A 193 21.68 -3.51 -13.19
C LYS A 193 21.18 -3.80 -14.61
N ASP A 194 19.91 -3.54 -14.85
CA ASP A 194 19.24 -3.85 -16.11
C ASP A 194 19.33 -2.63 -17.04
N LYS A 195 20.13 -2.77 -18.11
CA LYS A 195 20.28 -1.72 -19.12
C LYS A 195 18.98 -1.53 -19.94
N ASN A 196 18.16 -2.56 -20.02
CA ASN A 196 16.93 -2.59 -20.83
C ASN A 196 15.66 -2.67 -19.96
N LEU A 197 15.62 -1.97 -18.83
CA LEU A 197 14.47 -1.98 -17.92
C LEU A 197 13.11 -1.70 -18.62
N TYR A 198 13.14 -0.94 -19.70
CA TYR A 198 11.93 -0.57 -20.43
C TYR A 198 11.52 -1.59 -21.51
N GLU A 199 12.31 -2.63 -21.71
CA GLU A 199 12.08 -3.68 -22.72
C GLU A 199 12.07 -5.07 -22.11
N SER A 200 12.32 -5.20 -20.80
CA SER A 200 12.45 -6.49 -20.11
C SER A 200 11.38 -6.69 -19.04
N LEU A 201 11.06 -7.94 -18.78
CA LEU A 201 10.26 -8.40 -17.65
C LEU A 201 11.13 -9.34 -16.82
N SER A 202 11.29 -9.03 -15.52
CA SER A 202 12.18 -9.77 -14.65
C SER A 202 11.47 -10.23 -13.38
N ALA A 203 11.58 -11.54 -13.05
CA ALA A 203 11.23 -12.02 -11.72
C ALA A 203 12.31 -11.58 -10.71
N TYR A 204 11.91 -11.28 -9.49
CA TYR A 204 12.86 -10.93 -8.44
C TYR A 204 12.36 -11.34 -7.05
N GLY A 205 13.28 -11.57 -6.13
CA GLY A 205 12.94 -11.93 -4.76
C GLY A 205 12.12 -13.22 -4.63
N VAL A 206 12.26 -14.15 -5.59
CA VAL A 206 11.51 -15.41 -5.64
C VAL A 206 11.76 -16.21 -4.37
N GLY A 207 10.68 -16.57 -3.66
CA GLY A 207 10.73 -17.32 -2.41
C GLY A 207 11.12 -16.51 -1.16
N TYR A 208 11.75 -15.32 -1.31
CA TYR A 208 12.25 -14.54 -0.17
C TYR A 208 11.92 -13.03 -0.20
N HIS A 209 10.98 -12.61 -1.04
CA HIS A 209 10.56 -11.21 -1.06
C HIS A 209 9.94 -10.80 0.28
N ARG A 210 10.34 -9.65 0.83
CA ARG A 210 9.91 -9.18 2.16
C ARG A 210 8.39 -9.06 2.33
N HIS A 211 7.62 -8.85 1.26
CA HIS A 211 6.16 -8.84 1.32
C HIS A 211 5.54 -10.20 1.66
N ASN A 212 6.28 -11.31 1.55
CA ASN A 212 5.83 -12.62 2.05
C ASN A 212 5.44 -12.53 3.54
N SER A 213 6.23 -11.80 4.33
CA SER A 213 5.95 -11.65 5.76
C SER A 213 4.64 -10.93 6.05
N GLU A 214 4.30 -9.90 5.25
CA GLU A 214 3.05 -9.16 5.41
C GLU A 214 1.84 -10.04 5.02
N ILE A 215 1.95 -10.75 3.89
CA ILE A 215 0.90 -11.66 3.39
C ILE A 215 0.65 -12.76 4.41
N GLU A 216 1.70 -13.44 4.84
CA GLU A 216 1.62 -14.53 5.82
C GLU A 216 1.02 -14.05 7.16
N GLN A 217 1.54 -12.95 7.71
CA GLN A 217 1.05 -12.37 8.97
C GLN A 217 -0.45 -12.06 8.91
N MET A 218 -0.89 -11.42 7.83
CA MET A 218 -2.30 -11.01 7.71
C MET A 218 -3.22 -12.19 7.46
N LEU A 219 -2.88 -13.12 6.57
CA LEU A 219 -3.73 -14.27 6.28
C LEU A 219 -3.83 -15.22 7.49
N LYS A 220 -2.77 -15.39 8.26
CA LYS A 220 -2.81 -16.18 9.52
C LYS A 220 -3.85 -15.69 10.52
N LYS A 221 -4.14 -14.39 10.56
CA LYS A 221 -5.20 -13.84 11.44
C LYS A 221 -6.59 -14.36 11.12
N PHE A 222 -6.83 -14.74 9.87
CA PHE A 222 -8.13 -15.17 9.39
C PHE A 222 -8.25 -16.68 9.26
N THR A 223 -7.15 -17.38 9.00
CA THR A 223 -7.16 -18.84 8.81
C THR A 223 -6.87 -19.63 10.08
N LYS A 224 -6.09 -19.06 11.02
CA LYS A 224 -5.52 -19.76 12.18
C LYS A 224 -4.73 -21.04 11.81
N LYS A 225 -4.38 -21.21 10.53
CA LYS A 225 -3.66 -22.36 9.98
C LYS A 225 -2.38 -21.91 9.33
N ASN A 226 -1.42 -22.82 9.20
CA ASN A 226 -0.25 -22.58 8.37
C ASN A 226 -0.66 -22.53 6.91
N LEU A 227 -0.18 -21.52 6.20
CA LEU A 227 -0.43 -21.30 4.79
C LEU A 227 0.71 -21.88 3.97
N ASP A 228 0.35 -22.59 2.90
CA ASP A 228 1.29 -23.02 1.87
C ASP A 228 1.03 -22.20 0.60
N PHE A 229 1.93 -21.26 0.33
CA PHE A 229 1.81 -20.37 -0.80
C PHE A 229 3.15 -20.04 -1.44
N ASN A 230 3.12 -19.79 -2.73
CA ASN A 230 4.23 -19.20 -3.49
C ASN A 230 3.86 -17.80 -3.95
N PHE A 231 4.73 -16.84 -3.66
CA PHE A 231 4.61 -15.48 -4.16
C PHE A 231 5.80 -15.13 -5.06
N THR A 232 5.52 -14.83 -6.31
CA THR A 232 6.52 -14.46 -7.32
C THR A 232 6.24 -13.06 -7.83
N PRO A 233 6.99 -12.04 -7.39
CA PRO A 233 6.90 -10.70 -7.93
C PRO A 233 7.70 -10.57 -9.22
N HIS A 234 7.17 -9.79 -10.18
CA HIS A 234 7.85 -9.41 -11.41
C HIS A 234 7.90 -7.90 -11.54
N LEU A 235 9.00 -7.42 -12.10
CA LEU A 235 9.16 -6.05 -12.54
C LEU A 235 8.91 -6.00 -14.06
N THR A 236 8.05 -5.10 -14.49
CA THR A 236 7.65 -4.94 -15.90
C THR A 236 8.11 -3.60 -16.45
N PRO A 237 8.18 -3.42 -17.78
CA PRO A 237 8.64 -2.18 -18.41
C PRO A 237 7.65 -1.01 -18.27
N MET A 238 6.45 -1.22 -17.75
CA MET A 238 5.50 -0.13 -17.48
C MET A 238 5.92 0.67 -16.24
N PHE A 239 5.62 1.97 -16.21
CA PHE A 239 5.97 2.82 -15.08
C PHE A 239 5.19 2.46 -13.81
N ARG A 240 3.87 2.29 -13.89
CA ARG A 240 2.97 2.03 -12.76
C ARG A 240 1.92 0.97 -13.08
N GLY A 241 1.26 0.51 -12.04
CA GLY A 241 0.24 -0.53 -12.08
C GLY A 241 0.76 -1.86 -11.52
N ILE A 242 -0.11 -2.60 -10.87
CA ILE A 242 0.11 -4.00 -10.46
C ILE A 242 -1.06 -4.82 -10.98
N LEU A 243 -0.75 -5.96 -11.57
CA LEU A 243 -1.69 -7.04 -11.84
C LEU A 243 -1.21 -8.29 -11.11
N SER A 244 -2.00 -8.75 -10.15
CA SER A 244 -1.79 -10.02 -9.44
C SER A 244 -2.72 -11.09 -9.99
N THR A 245 -2.14 -12.20 -10.44
CA THR A 245 -2.86 -13.43 -10.84
C THR A 245 -2.71 -14.45 -9.72
N ILE A 246 -3.82 -14.82 -9.09
CA ILE A 246 -3.82 -15.66 -7.90
C ILE A 246 -4.58 -16.94 -8.22
N TYR A 247 -3.92 -18.08 -8.06
CA TYR A 247 -4.48 -19.42 -8.26
C TYR A 247 -4.76 -20.03 -6.91
N VAL A 248 -5.99 -20.52 -6.70
CA VAL A 248 -6.41 -21.12 -5.44
C VAL A 248 -7.25 -22.37 -5.68
N ASP A 249 -7.13 -23.33 -4.78
CA ASP A 249 -8.02 -24.49 -4.71
C ASP A 249 -9.27 -24.12 -3.90
N LEU A 250 -10.43 -24.53 -4.41
CA LEU A 250 -11.71 -24.34 -3.73
C LEU A 250 -11.93 -25.38 -2.64
N GLU A 251 -12.63 -24.99 -1.59
CA GLU A 251 -13.23 -25.96 -0.66
C GLU A 251 -14.39 -26.73 -1.34
N LYS A 252 -14.79 -27.85 -0.74
CA LYS A 252 -15.86 -28.71 -1.27
C LYS A 252 -17.14 -27.88 -1.50
N ASP A 253 -17.80 -28.12 -2.63
CA ASP A 253 -19.09 -27.51 -3.02
C ASP A 253 -19.05 -25.96 -3.14
N VAL A 254 -17.86 -25.37 -3.26
CA VAL A 254 -17.69 -23.95 -3.55
C VAL A 254 -17.65 -23.71 -5.06
N THR A 255 -18.45 -22.75 -5.51
CA THR A 255 -18.56 -22.36 -6.93
C THR A 255 -17.99 -20.95 -7.16
N GLN A 256 -17.65 -20.64 -8.43
CA GLN A 256 -17.26 -19.28 -8.84
C GLN A 256 -18.31 -18.23 -8.42
N SER A 257 -19.59 -18.53 -8.63
CA SER A 257 -20.69 -17.64 -8.27
C SER A 257 -20.72 -17.34 -6.77
N LYS A 258 -20.48 -18.34 -5.91
CA LYS A 258 -20.38 -18.18 -4.46
C LYS A 258 -19.21 -17.29 -4.06
N ILE A 259 -18.05 -17.42 -4.71
CA ILE A 259 -16.88 -16.57 -4.53
C ILE A 259 -17.22 -15.11 -4.86
N ILE A 260 -17.77 -14.85 -6.05
CA ILE A 260 -18.14 -13.50 -6.51
C ILE A 260 -19.16 -12.87 -5.56
N LYS A 261 -20.22 -13.60 -5.19
CA LYS A 261 -21.24 -13.14 -4.26
C LYS A 261 -20.65 -12.76 -2.89
N THR A 262 -19.70 -13.56 -2.39
CA THR A 262 -19.03 -13.28 -1.11
C THR A 262 -18.19 -12.02 -1.20
N LEU A 263 -17.37 -11.86 -2.22
CA LEU A 263 -16.57 -10.66 -2.45
C LEU A 263 -17.46 -9.42 -2.61
N TYR A 264 -18.51 -9.51 -3.40
CA TYR A 264 -19.46 -8.41 -3.60
C TYR A 264 -20.12 -7.99 -2.28
N ASN A 265 -20.65 -8.94 -1.52
CA ASN A 265 -21.30 -8.64 -0.23
C ASN A 265 -20.34 -8.06 0.79
N PHE A 266 -19.09 -8.51 0.78
CA PHE A 266 -18.05 -8.01 1.67
C PHE A 266 -17.69 -6.55 1.34
N TYR A 267 -17.57 -6.20 0.05
CA TYR A 267 -17.08 -4.92 -0.40
C TYR A 267 -18.14 -3.94 -0.91
N LYS A 268 -19.43 -4.29 -0.94
CA LYS A 268 -20.52 -3.44 -1.50
C LYS A 268 -20.61 -2.02 -0.90
N LYS A 269 -20.11 -1.82 0.34
CA LYS A 269 -20.03 -0.52 0.99
C LYS A 269 -18.66 0.17 0.83
N ASN A 270 -17.70 -0.47 0.19
CA ASN A 270 -16.35 0.06 0.02
C ASN A 270 -16.20 0.74 -1.34
N HIS A 271 -16.00 2.05 -1.33
CA HIS A 271 -16.02 2.86 -2.54
C HIS A 271 -14.94 2.46 -3.57
N PHE A 272 -13.76 2.07 -3.08
CA PHE A 272 -12.58 1.84 -3.91
C PHE A 272 -12.38 0.37 -4.33
N ILE A 273 -13.24 -0.54 -3.94
CA ILE A 273 -13.17 -1.94 -4.37
C ILE A 273 -14.27 -2.23 -5.38
N LYS A 274 -13.88 -2.73 -6.53
CA LYS A 274 -14.79 -3.10 -7.63
C LYS A 274 -14.69 -4.58 -7.92
N ILE A 275 -15.78 -5.30 -7.65
CA ILE A 275 -15.91 -6.71 -8.04
C ILE A 275 -16.55 -6.74 -9.42
N LEU A 276 -15.81 -7.29 -10.39
CA LEU A 276 -16.24 -7.35 -11.79
C LEU A 276 -17.14 -8.56 -12.05
N LYS A 277 -17.78 -8.59 -13.22
CA LYS A 277 -18.53 -9.77 -13.68
C LYS A 277 -17.61 -10.98 -13.80
N ALA A 278 -18.18 -12.18 -13.71
CA ALA A 278 -17.44 -13.42 -13.90
C ALA A 278 -16.62 -13.39 -15.20
N ASP A 279 -15.41 -13.92 -15.12
CA ASP A 279 -14.50 -14.08 -16.27
C ASP A 279 -14.07 -12.77 -16.96
N SER A 280 -14.29 -11.60 -16.31
CA SER A 280 -13.81 -10.31 -16.83
C SER A 280 -12.30 -10.26 -16.83
N LEU A 281 -11.71 -9.83 -17.94
CA LEU A 281 -10.28 -9.53 -18.02
C LEU A 281 -10.00 -8.15 -17.45
N ILE A 282 -8.85 -7.98 -16.82
CA ILE A 282 -8.43 -6.72 -16.19
C ILE A 282 -7.08 -6.29 -16.77
N SER A 283 -6.99 -5.02 -17.14
CA SER A 283 -5.73 -4.34 -17.47
C SER A 283 -5.29 -3.45 -16.30
N THR A 284 -3.99 -3.23 -16.15
CA THR A 284 -3.48 -2.20 -15.23
C THR A 284 -3.97 -0.80 -15.63
N ASN A 285 -4.28 -0.57 -16.92
CA ASN A 285 -4.82 0.69 -17.41
C ASN A 285 -6.18 1.04 -16.79
N ASP A 286 -6.97 0.04 -16.36
CA ASP A 286 -8.29 0.25 -15.75
C ASP A 286 -8.21 0.91 -14.36
N VAL A 287 -7.03 0.88 -13.72
CA VAL A 287 -6.84 1.31 -12.33
C VAL A 287 -5.74 2.36 -12.15
N ILE A 288 -4.85 2.58 -13.12
CA ILE A 288 -3.79 3.59 -12.99
C ILE A 288 -4.38 4.98 -12.77
N ASN A 289 -3.67 5.79 -11.97
CA ASN A 289 -4.11 7.11 -11.51
C ASN A 289 -5.38 7.11 -10.64
N THR A 290 -5.86 5.95 -10.17
CA THR A 290 -7.02 5.84 -9.26
C THR A 290 -6.65 5.17 -7.94
N ASN A 291 -7.50 5.37 -6.91
CA ASN A 291 -7.40 4.61 -5.66
C ASN A 291 -8.22 3.31 -5.71
N ASN A 292 -8.59 2.83 -6.89
CA ASN A 292 -9.41 1.64 -7.05
C ASN A 292 -8.57 0.36 -6.98
N CYS A 293 -9.20 -0.71 -6.51
CA CYS A 293 -8.79 -2.09 -6.70
C CYS A 293 -9.88 -2.82 -7.47
N PHE A 294 -9.56 -3.33 -8.65
CA PHE A 294 -10.47 -4.16 -9.43
C PHE A 294 -10.16 -5.63 -9.18
N ILE A 295 -11.20 -6.41 -8.91
CA ILE A 295 -11.11 -7.85 -8.63
C ILE A 295 -12.04 -8.59 -9.59
N SER A 296 -11.50 -9.53 -10.33
CA SER A 296 -12.23 -10.47 -11.18
C SER A 296 -11.96 -11.91 -10.74
N VAL A 297 -12.97 -12.74 -10.89
CA VAL A 297 -12.90 -14.16 -10.57
C VAL A 297 -13.17 -14.93 -11.84
N CYS A 298 -12.16 -15.66 -12.30
CA CYS A 298 -12.18 -16.39 -13.57
C CYS A 298 -12.19 -17.89 -13.34
N LYS A 299 -12.90 -18.62 -14.18
CA LYS A 299 -12.88 -20.09 -14.20
C LYS A 299 -11.49 -20.60 -14.53
N SER A 300 -11.11 -21.67 -13.88
CA SER A 300 -9.99 -22.50 -14.29
C SER A 300 -10.49 -23.65 -15.17
N LYS A 301 -9.59 -24.23 -15.96
CA LYS A 301 -9.84 -25.52 -16.66
C LYS A 301 -10.27 -26.63 -15.69
N TYR A 302 -9.81 -26.57 -14.44
CA TYR A 302 -10.08 -27.57 -13.40
C TYR A 302 -11.22 -27.11 -12.50
N LYS A 303 -12.24 -27.97 -12.28
CA LYS A 303 -13.46 -27.64 -11.53
C LYS A 303 -13.23 -27.19 -10.07
N ASN A 304 -12.17 -27.71 -9.43
CA ASN A 304 -11.84 -27.39 -8.04
C ASN A 304 -10.86 -26.22 -7.89
N LYS A 305 -10.59 -25.48 -8.96
CA LYS A 305 -9.66 -24.34 -8.97
C LYS A 305 -10.35 -23.09 -9.48
N ILE A 306 -9.84 -21.94 -9.04
CA ILE A 306 -10.26 -20.63 -9.54
C ILE A 306 -9.04 -19.74 -9.73
N ILE A 307 -9.14 -18.82 -10.66
CA ILE A 307 -8.14 -17.78 -10.91
C ILE A 307 -8.73 -16.44 -10.50
N ILE A 308 -8.04 -15.72 -9.64
CA ILE A 308 -8.45 -14.38 -9.20
C ILE A 308 -7.46 -13.37 -9.79
N LEU A 309 -7.99 -12.41 -10.54
CA LEU A 309 -7.23 -11.27 -11.03
C LEU A 309 -7.49 -10.09 -10.11
N SER A 310 -6.43 -9.41 -9.69
CA SER A 310 -6.52 -8.20 -8.88
C SER A 310 -5.58 -7.14 -9.41
N ALA A 311 -6.11 -5.96 -9.73
CA ALA A 311 -5.33 -4.84 -10.24
C ALA A 311 -5.46 -3.59 -9.37
N ILE A 312 -4.35 -2.90 -9.18
CA ILE A 312 -4.24 -1.62 -8.48
C ILE A 312 -3.20 -0.71 -9.13
N ASP A 313 -3.28 0.59 -8.88
CA ASP A 313 -2.14 1.49 -9.06
C ASP A 313 -1.20 1.34 -7.86
N ASN A 314 0.04 0.89 -8.09
CA ASN A 314 1.02 0.64 -7.03
C ASN A 314 1.47 1.90 -6.27
N LEU A 315 1.38 3.09 -6.89
CA LEU A 315 1.72 4.36 -6.25
C LEU A 315 0.54 4.98 -5.51
N ILE A 316 -0.70 4.67 -5.92
CA ILE A 316 -1.91 5.24 -5.32
C ILE A 316 -2.56 4.23 -4.36
N LYS A 317 -3.34 3.27 -4.83
CA LYS A 317 -3.96 2.27 -3.95
C LYS A 317 -2.93 1.41 -3.21
N GLY A 318 -1.81 1.11 -3.87
CA GLY A 318 -0.67 0.40 -3.27
C GLY A 318 0.24 1.25 -2.39
N GLY A 319 -0.04 2.55 -2.20
CA GLY A 319 0.85 3.45 -1.46
C GLY A 319 0.18 4.75 -1.02
N ALA A 320 0.42 5.85 -1.73
CA ALA A 320 0.01 7.20 -1.34
C ALA A 320 -1.51 7.36 -1.17
N GLY A 321 -2.30 6.77 -2.05
CA GLY A 321 -3.76 6.85 -1.98
C GLY A 321 -4.31 6.11 -0.76
N GLN A 322 -3.74 4.95 -0.42
CA GLN A 322 -4.10 4.22 0.79
C GLN A 322 -3.75 5.00 2.06
N ALA A 323 -2.63 5.73 2.06
CA ALA A 323 -2.26 6.60 3.17
C ALA A 323 -3.27 7.75 3.34
N VAL A 324 -3.71 8.39 2.25
CA VAL A 324 -4.77 9.41 2.28
C VAL A 324 -6.12 8.81 2.69
N GLN A 325 -6.45 7.61 2.26
CA GLN A 325 -7.66 6.91 2.70
C GLN A 325 -7.63 6.64 4.21
N ASN A 326 -6.49 6.20 4.75
CA ASN A 326 -6.29 6.04 6.19
C ASN A 326 -6.40 7.37 6.94
N LEU A 327 -5.82 8.47 6.41
CA LEU A 327 -5.99 9.81 6.93
C LEU A 327 -7.48 10.19 7.04
N ASN A 328 -8.24 9.96 5.97
CA ASN A 328 -9.65 10.31 5.91
C ASN A 328 -10.47 9.59 6.99
N ILE A 329 -10.19 8.31 7.22
CA ILE A 329 -10.83 7.54 8.27
C ILE A 329 -10.40 8.05 9.65
N LYS A 330 -9.08 8.24 9.87
CA LYS A 330 -8.52 8.66 11.16
C LYS A 330 -9.08 9.98 11.67
N PHE A 331 -9.33 10.91 10.75
CA PHE A 331 -9.81 12.25 11.09
C PHE A 331 -11.28 12.51 10.70
N ASN A 332 -12.03 11.45 10.40
CA ASN A 332 -13.45 11.50 10.02
C ASN A 332 -13.73 12.44 8.84
N PHE A 333 -12.84 12.51 7.87
CA PHE A 333 -13.08 13.20 6.62
C PHE A 333 -13.87 12.32 5.63
N PRO A 334 -14.58 12.92 4.65
CA PRO A 334 -15.20 12.12 3.60
C PRO A 334 -14.17 11.22 2.91
N ILE A 335 -14.48 9.94 2.79
CA ILE A 335 -13.52 8.89 2.37
C ILE A 335 -12.83 9.17 1.03
N LYS A 336 -13.45 9.95 0.18
CA LYS A 336 -12.96 10.34 -1.15
C LYS A 336 -12.08 11.59 -1.16
N SER A 337 -11.97 12.33 -0.04
CA SER A 337 -11.24 13.60 0.01
C SER A 337 -9.79 13.41 -0.46
N GLY A 338 -9.37 14.21 -1.45
CA GLY A 338 -8.04 14.14 -2.06
C GLY A 338 -7.78 12.91 -2.94
N LEU A 339 -8.76 11.98 -3.11
CA LEU A 339 -8.59 10.71 -3.83
C LEU A 339 -9.35 10.64 -5.16
N LEU A 340 -10.24 11.58 -5.44
CA LEU A 340 -10.84 11.68 -6.76
C LEU A 340 -9.90 12.42 -7.70
N TRP A 341 -9.56 11.79 -8.80
CA TRP A 341 -8.94 12.44 -9.95
C TRP A 341 -10.09 12.79 -10.90
N ASP A 342 -10.20 14.06 -11.27
CA ASP A 342 -10.97 14.44 -12.42
C ASP A 342 -10.29 13.74 -13.62
N MET A 343 -10.97 12.77 -14.21
CA MET A 343 -10.52 12.21 -15.49
C MET A 343 -10.64 13.36 -16.49
N PHE A 344 -9.50 13.81 -16.98
CA PHE A 344 -9.43 14.69 -18.13
C PHE A 344 -9.80 13.94 -19.39
#